data_11c8d25c778cafc865eeded3e67a0d14
#
_entry.id   11c8d25c778cafc865eeded3e67a0d14
#
_cell.length_a   1.000
_cell.length_b   1.000
_cell.length_c   1.000
_cell.angle_alpha   90.00
_cell.angle_beta   90.00
_cell.angle_gamma   90.00
#
_symmetry.space_group_name_H-M   'P 1'
#
loop_
_entity.id
_entity.type
_entity.pdbx_description
1 polymer ?
#
loop_
_entity_poly.entity_id
_entity_poly.type
_entity_poly.pdbx_seq_one_letter_code
_entity_poly.pdbx_strand_id
1 'polypeptide(L)'
;MKTIVSLCAATIALFGGLILPSAIQAASNEPENSTPQQVFDGMRGSFQADKAKGVHAKYQWNLSGPNGGDWWIDVEDGTFKMGKGKIDNPNVTFITSDNDWVAMCNGKLKGAWAFMTGRLKVHGSQSVARKLDEIFP
;
A
#
# COMPACT_ATOMS: atom_id res chain seq x y z
N MET A 1 -5.46 -2.38 -7.22
CA MET A 1 -5.48 -2.00 -6.07
C MET A 1 -6.21 -0.87 -5.84
N LYS A 2 -7.18 -0.95 -5.19
CA LYS A 2 -7.90 0.04 -5.10
C LYS A 2 -7.62 0.77 -4.10
N THR A 3 -6.97 1.11 -3.84
CA THR A 3 -6.88 2.05 -3.05
C THR A 3 -6.86 2.05 -1.72
N ILE A 4 -5.90 2.02 -1.30
CA ILE A 4 -5.69 2.20 -0.10
C ILE A 4 -6.06 3.45 0.29
N VAL A 5 -6.43 4.18 -0.43
CA VAL A 5 -6.69 5.38 -0.18
C VAL A 5 -7.81 5.68 0.46
N SER A 6 -8.67 5.04 0.38
CA SER A 6 -9.80 5.52 0.78
C SER A 6 -9.94 5.71 2.13
N LEU A 7 -9.17 5.42 2.91
CA LEU A 7 -9.36 5.56 4.11
C LEU A 7 -9.33 6.78 4.68
N CYS A 8 -8.97 7.61 4.22
CA CYS A 8 -8.86 8.75 4.87
C CYS A 8 -9.91 9.56 4.86
N ALA A 9 -10.85 9.24 4.76
CA ALA A 9 -11.86 10.04 4.60
C ALA A 9 -12.15 10.84 5.59
N ALA A 10 -11.85 11.46 5.91
CA ALA A 10 -12.12 12.15 6.81
C ALA A 10 -12.96 13.06 7.02
N THR A 11 -13.44 13.30 7.24
CA THR A 11 -14.18 14.08 7.66
C THR A 11 -14.16 15.35 7.85
N ILE A 12 -14.28 15.88 7.71
CA ILE A 12 -14.38 17.05 7.87
C ILE A 12 -15.13 17.90 8.35
N ALA A 13 -15.00 18.47 8.67
CA ALA A 13 -15.55 19.31 9.31
C ALA A 13 -16.21 20.28 8.86
N LEU A 14 -16.53 20.77 8.96
CA LEU A 14 -17.12 21.64 8.63
C LEU A 14 -17.35 22.80 9.16
N PHE A 15 -17.30 23.44 9.14
CA PHE A 15 -17.48 24.51 9.65
C PHE A 15 -18.03 25.41 8.98
N GLY A 16 -18.57 25.60 8.85
CA GLY A 16 -19.28 26.36 8.56
C GLY A 16 -19.13 27.49 7.91
N GLY A 17 -19.12 27.86 7.73
CA GLY A 17 -18.92 28.83 7.29
C GLY A 17 -19.12 29.41 6.12
N LEU A 18 -19.05 29.85 5.71
CA LEU A 18 -19.16 30.47 4.74
C LEU A 18 -18.78 30.20 3.55
N ILE A 19 -18.81 30.15 3.09
CA ILE A 19 -18.54 30.00 1.98
C ILE A 19 -17.85 30.14 0.97
N LEU A 20 -17.52 29.98 0.49
CA LEU A 20 -16.87 30.06 -0.40
C LEU A 20 -16.87 29.43 -1.51
N PRO A 21 -16.98 29.53 -2.09
CA PRO A 21 -17.11 29.13 -3.19
C PRO A 21 -16.11 28.55 -3.88
N SER A 22 -15.86 28.75 -4.46
CA SER A 22 -14.94 28.35 -5.19
C SER A 22 -14.35 27.28 -5.02
N ALA A 23 -14.38 27.01 -4.53
CA ALA A 23 -13.85 26.10 -4.44
C ALA A 23 -13.43 25.19 -5.01
N ILE A 24 -13.36 24.98 -5.24
CA ILE A 24 -12.98 24.23 -5.78
C ILE A 24 -12.30 23.29 -5.64
N GLN A 25 -11.92 22.94 -5.51
CA GLN A 25 -11.31 22.09 -5.50
C GLN A 25 -11.20 21.15 -5.32
N ALA A 26 -11.33 20.88 -5.15
CA ALA A 26 -11.31 20.03 -5.13
C ALA A 26 -10.69 19.08 -4.85
N ALA A 27 -10.47 18.77 -4.99
CA ALA A 27 -9.81 17.89 -4.94
C ALA A 27 -9.41 17.26 -3.93
N SER A 28 -9.51 16.54 -3.67
CA SER A 28 -9.03 15.77 -2.88
C SER A 28 -7.88 16.15 -2.34
N ASN A 29 -7.76 16.68 -1.50
CA ASN A 29 -6.62 16.96 -0.99
C ASN A 29 -6.19 16.04 0.00
N GLU A 30 -6.43 14.86 -0.18
CA GLU A 30 -5.91 13.93 0.67
C GLU A 30 -4.48 14.00 0.54
N PRO A 31 -3.73 14.03 1.55
CA PRO A 31 -2.31 14.08 1.42
C PRO A 31 -1.85 12.78 0.86
N GLU A 32 -1.25 12.83 -0.25
CA GLU A 32 -0.73 11.62 -0.84
C GLU A 32 0.53 11.20 -0.14
N ASN A 33 0.77 9.92 -0.12
CA ASN A 33 2.02 9.40 0.41
C ASN A 33 3.15 9.84 -0.51
N SER A 34 4.25 10.24 0.08
CA SER A 34 5.41 10.65 -0.69
C SER A 34 6.56 9.68 -0.56
N THR A 35 6.56 8.84 0.42
CA THR A 35 7.65 7.90 0.63
C THR A 35 7.10 6.52 0.94
N PRO A 36 7.88 5.47 0.66
CA PRO A 36 7.45 4.13 1.03
C PRO A 36 7.15 3.96 2.50
N GLN A 37 7.90 4.64 3.36
CA GLN A 37 7.65 4.54 4.79
C GLN A 37 6.22 5.00 5.12
N GLN A 38 5.78 6.09 4.51
CA GLN A 38 4.43 6.56 4.73
C GLN A 38 3.39 5.57 4.24
N VAL A 39 3.68 4.90 3.13
CA VAL A 39 2.78 3.88 2.60
C VAL A 39 2.64 2.73 3.58
N PHE A 40 3.77 2.23 4.09
CA PHE A 40 3.71 1.09 5.02
C PHE A 40 3.04 1.49 6.33
N ASP A 41 3.26 2.72 6.79
CA ASP A 41 2.60 3.19 7.99
C ASP A 41 1.07 3.25 7.77
N GLY A 42 0.66 3.68 6.58
CA GLY A 42 -0.75 3.72 6.26
C GLY A 42 -1.37 2.34 6.14
N MET A 43 -0.60 1.37 5.66
CA MET A 43 -1.10 0.02 5.54
C MET A 43 -1.47 -0.59 6.89
N ARG A 44 -0.81 -0.16 7.95
CA ARG A 44 -1.16 -0.66 9.27
C ARG A 44 -2.61 -0.37 9.60
N GLY A 45 -3.11 0.77 9.16
CA GLY A 45 -4.49 1.14 9.44
C GLY A 45 -5.51 0.50 8.51
N SER A 46 -5.07 -0.06 7.41
CA SER A 46 -6.00 -0.66 6.45
C SER A 46 -6.11 -2.18 6.60
N PHE A 47 -5.44 -2.76 7.57
CA PHE A 47 -5.43 -4.21 7.74
C PHE A 47 -6.82 -4.75 8.05
N GLN A 48 -7.21 -5.79 7.31
CA GLN A 48 -8.50 -6.43 7.48
C GLN A 48 -8.29 -7.78 8.15
N ALA A 49 -8.45 -7.83 9.46
CA ALA A 49 -8.17 -9.04 10.23
C ALA A 49 -9.03 -10.21 9.80
N ASP A 50 -10.29 -9.96 9.49
CA ASP A 50 -11.18 -11.04 9.07
C ASP A 50 -10.77 -11.63 7.72
N LYS A 51 -10.20 -10.85 6.83
CA LYS A 51 -9.72 -11.36 5.56
C LYS A 51 -8.41 -12.11 5.72
N ALA A 52 -7.72 -11.88 6.80
CA ALA A 52 -6.44 -12.53 7.07
C ALA A 52 -6.58 -13.81 7.88
N LYS A 53 -7.79 -14.17 8.27
CA LYS A 53 -7.97 -15.39 9.04
C LYS A 53 -7.58 -16.58 8.21
N GLY A 54 -6.79 -17.46 8.79
CA GLY A 54 -6.31 -18.65 8.09
C GLY A 54 -5.21 -18.38 7.09
N VAL A 55 -4.77 -17.14 6.96
CA VAL A 55 -3.71 -16.80 6.02
C VAL A 55 -2.38 -16.78 6.75
N HIS A 56 -1.40 -17.45 6.16
CA HIS A 56 -0.04 -17.48 6.67
C HIS A 56 0.84 -17.10 5.49
N ALA A 57 1.28 -15.87 5.46
CA ALA A 57 1.98 -15.37 4.30
C ALA A 57 3.03 -14.34 4.67
N LYS A 58 4.18 -14.46 4.07
CA LYS A 58 5.26 -13.50 4.28
C LYS A 58 5.52 -12.77 2.99
N TYR A 59 5.53 -11.47 3.07
CA TYR A 59 5.73 -10.60 1.93
C TYR A 59 7.01 -9.80 2.12
N GLN A 60 7.79 -9.68 1.06
CA GLN A 60 9.02 -8.91 1.07
C GLN A 60 8.97 -7.86 -0.03
N TRP A 61 9.38 -6.66 0.27
CA TRP A 61 9.54 -5.61 -0.74
C TRP A 61 11.00 -5.22 -0.82
N ASN A 62 11.52 -5.15 -2.03
CA ASN A 62 12.85 -4.64 -2.28
C ASN A 62 12.67 -3.43 -3.18
N LEU A 63 12.84 -2.26 -2.63
CA LEU A 63 12.59 -1.02 -3.35
C LEU A 63 13.88 -0.30 -3.63
N SER A 64 14.08 0.08 -4.89
CA SER A 64 15.27 0.84 -5.27
C SER A 64 14.98 2.32 -5.19
N GLY A 65 16.00 3.13 -5.30
CA GLY A 65 15.86 4.58 -5.34
C GLY A 65 16.29 5.25 -4.05
N PRO A 66 16.28 6.57 -4.03
CA PRO A 66 16.77 7.33 -2.86
C PRO A 66 16.00 7.06 -1.59
N ASN A 67 14.71 6.79 -1.71
CA ASN A 67 13.90 6.47 -0.54
C ASN A 67 13.58 4.99 -0.50
N GLY A 68 14.36 4.19 -1.21
CA GLY A 68 14.13 2.76 -1.26
C GLY A 68 14.62 2.05 -0.03
N GLY A 69 14.53 0.77 -0.06
CA GLY A 69 14.93 -0.06 1.05
C GLY A 69 14.15 -1.34 1.01
N ASP A 70 14.28 -2.10 2.06
CA ASP A 70 13.59 -3.37 2.16
C ASP A 70 12.58 -3.30 3.27
N TRP A 71 11.39 -3.83 3.03
CA TRP A 71 10.34 -3.93 4.03
C TRP A 71 9.73 -5.31 3.95
N TRP A 72 9.12 -5.75 5.03
CA TRP A 72 8.45 -7.04 5.04
C TRP A 72 7.17 -6.97 5.86
N ILE A 73 6.23 -7.84 5.55
CA ILE A 73 5.01 -8.03 6.32
C ILE A 73 4.81 -9.53 6.49
N ASP A 74 4.54 -9.95 7.70
CA ASP A 74 4.27 -11.33 8.00
C ASP A 74 2.84 -11.42 8.52
N VAL A 75 1.97 -12.05 7.76
CA VAL A 75 0.57 -12.20 8.11
C VAL A 75 0.35 -13.58 8.71
N GLU A 76 -0.22 -13.61 9.90
CA GLU A 76 -0.45 -14.86 10.57
C GLU A 76 -1.83 -14.90 11.16
N ASP A 77 -2.73 -15.55 10.48
CA ASP A 77 -4.06 -15.88 11.01
C ASP A 77 -4.73 -14.71 11.70
N GLY A 78 -5.01 -13.68 10.97
CA GLY A 78 -5.75 -12.53 11.50
C GLY A 78 -4.90 -11.48 12.19
N THR A 79 -3.59 -11.65 12.20
CA THR A 79 -2.68 -10.65 12.75
C THR A 79 -1.55 -10.41 11.76
N PHE A 80 -0.77 -9.39 11.97
CA PHE A 80 0.40 -9.15 11.14
C PHE A 80 1.50 -8.46 11.91
N LYS A 81 2.70 -8.63 11.39
CA LYS A 81 3.87 -7.90 11.86
C LYS A 81 4.50 -7.28 10.63
N MET A 82 5.16 -6.18 10.81
CA MET A 82 5.77 -5.47 9.70
C MET A 82 7.06 -4.83 10.19
N GLY A 83 8.03 -4.75 9.33
CA GLY A 83 9.30 -4.16 9.69
C GLY A 83 10.15 -3.86 8.48
N LYS A 84 11.34 -3.32 8.73
CA LYS A 84 12.31 -3.04 7.69
C LYS A 84 13.33 -4.15 7.65
N GLY A 85 13.92 -4.34 6.51
CA GLY A 85 14.93 -5.35 6.31
C GLY A 85 14.37 -6.55 5.59
N LYS A 86 14.99 -7.67 5.76
CA LYS A 86 14.61 -8.87 5.03
C LYS A 86 14.01 -9.89 5.96
N ILE A 87 13.06 -10.64 5.43
CA ILE A 87 12.43 -11.70 6.20
C ILE A 87 12.82 -13.02 5.56
N ASP A 88 12.97 -14.05 6.36
CA ASP A 88 13.34 -15.36 5.85
C ASP A 88 12.20 -16.05 5.13
N ASN A 89 12.50 -16.63 4.02
CA ASN A 89 11.54 -17.44 3.26
C ASN A 89 10.24 -16.74 2.93
N PRO A 90 10.29 -15.58 2.26
CA PRO A 90 9.05 -14.91 1.91
C PRO A 90 8.29 -15.72 0.87
N ASN A 91 6.97 -15.70 0.95
CA ASN A 91 6.15 -16.35 -0.04
C ASN A 91 6.12 -15.54 -1.32
N VAL A 92 6.30 -14.23 -1.21
CA VAL A 92 6.28 -13.34 -2.35
C VAL A 92 7.28 -12.21 -2.11
N THR A 93 8.01 -11.85 -3.15
CA THR A 93 8.89 -10.69 -3.11
C THR A 93 8.48 -9.74 -4.22
N PHE A 94 8.28 -8.49 -3.87
CA PHE A 94 7.96 -7.45 -4.83
C PHE A 94 9.21 -6.60 -5.03
N ILE A 95 9.61 -6.40 -6.28
CA ILE A 95 10.78 -5.63 -6.63
C ILE A 95 10.35 -4.50 -7.54
N THR A 96 10.54 -3.27 -7.12
CA THR A 96 10.16 -2.10 -7.89
C THR A 96 10.94 -0.90 -7.35
N SER A 97 10.74 0.27 -7.90
CA SER A 97 11.37 1.47 -7.38
C SER A 97 10.51 2.08 -6.28
N ASP A 98 11.12 2.92 -5.47
CA ASP A 98 10.42 3.65 -4.42
C ASP A 98 9.29 4.48 -5.02
N ASN A 99 9.55 5.18 -6.11
CA ASN A 99 8.53 6.01 -6.73
C ASN A 99 7.38 5.22 -7.30
N ASP A 100 7.68 4.09 -7.92
CA ASP A 100 6.62 3.27 -8.50
C ASP A 100 5.75 2.64 -7.42
N TRP A 101 6.36 2.22 -6.32
CA TRP A 101 5.59 1.67 -5.22
C TRP A 101 4.63 2.72 -4.64
N VAL A 102 5.15 3.91 -4.41
CA VAL A 102 4.33 4.99 -3.89
C VAL A 102 3.22 5.34 -4.88
N ALA A 103 3.54 5.41 -6.17
CA ALA A 103 2.54 5.72 -7.19
C ALA A 103 1.44 4.66 -7.25
N MET A 104 1.81 3.39 -7.11
CA MET A 104 0.80 2.34 -7.09
C MET A 104 -0.12 2.49 -5.89
N CYS A 105 0.44 2.82 -4.74
CA CYS A 105 -0.36 2.93 -3.54
C CYS A 105 -1.20 4.19 -3.51
N ASN A 106 -0.80 5.22 -4.23
CA ASN A 106 -1.61 6.43 -4.37
C ASN A 106 -2.63 6.31 -5.51
N GLY A 107 -2.67 5.17 -6.17
CA GLY A 107 -3.62 4.98 -7.27
C GLY A 107 -3.22 5.58 -8.58
N LYS A 108 -1.99 6.06 -8.71
CA LYS A 108 -1.53 6.71 -9.93
C LYS A 108 -0.88 5.76 -10.92
N LEU A 109 -0.53 4.58 -10.49
CA LEU A 109 0.05 3.58 -11.37
C LEU A 109 -0.64 2.26 -11.08
N LYS A 110 -1.23 1.65 -12.09
CA LYS A 110 -1.90 0.38 -11.87
C LYS A 110 -0.88 -0.72 -11.73
N GLY A 111 -1.06 -1.55 -10.72
CA GLY A 111 -0.13 -2.64 -10.47
C GLY A 111 -0.01 -3.59 -11.65
N ALA A 112 -1.12 -3.89 -12.31
CA ALA A 112 -1.08 -4.77 -13.48
C ALA A 112 -0.24 -4.16 -14.61
N TRP A 113 -0.37 -2.84 -14.81
CA TRP A 113 0.41 -2.17 -15.83
C TRP A 113 1.90 -2.17 -15.47
N ALA A 114 2.19 -1.91 -14.21
CA ALA A 114 3.58 -1.93 -13.75
C ALA A 114 4.19 -3.31 -13.94
N PHE A 115 3.41 -4.34 -13.66
CA PHE A 115 3.88 -5.70 -13.82
C PHE A 115 4.11 -6.02 -15.30
N MET A 116 3.18 -5.64 -16.17
CA MET A 116 3.33 -5.93 -17.58
C MET A 116 4.47 -5.17 -18.24
N THR A 117 4.77 -4.00 -17.77
CA THR A 117 5.83 -3.19 -18.37
C THR A 117 7.18 -3.43 -17.73
N GLY A 118 7.27 -4.34 -16.78
CA GLY A 118 8.53 -4.66 -16.13
C GLY A 118 8.94 -3.71 -15.02
N ARG A 119 8.07 -2.78 -14.65
CA ARG A 119 8.36 -1.84 -13.56
C ARG A 119 8.15 -2.49 -12.20
N LEU A 120 7.34 -3.51 -12.15
CA LEU A 120 7.12 -4.28 -10.93
C LEU A 120 7.43 -5.73 -11.22
N LYS A 121 8.33 -6.32 -10.45
CA LYS A 121 8.60 -7.73 -10.56
C LYS A 121 8.04 -8.43 -9.34
N VAL A 122 7.42 -9.56 -9.55
CA VAL A 122 6.82 -10.34 -8.48
C VAL A 122 7.42 -11.73 -8.52
N HIS A 123 8.12 -12.11 -7.48
CA HIS A 123 8.70 -13.43 -7.39
C HIS A 123 7.97 -14.21 -6.31
N GLY A 124 7.62 -15.43 -6.60
CA GLY A 124 6.95 -16.28 -5.63
C GLY A 124 5.51 -16.54 -6.03
N SER A 125 4.67 -16.76 -5.03
CA SER A 125 3.31 -17.19 -5.28
C SER A 125 2.42 -16.03 -5.73
N GLN A 126 1.86 -16.18 -6.93
CA GLN A 126 0.95 -15.17 -7.45
C GLN A 126 -0.35 -15.11 -6.65
N SER A 127 -0.81 -16.23 -6.16
CA SER A 127 -2.04 -16.23 -5.40
C SER A 127 -1.86 -15.53 -4.06
N VAL A 128 -0.71 -15.71 -3.44
CA VAL A 128 -0.39 -15.01 -2.20
C VAL A 128 -0.24 -13.51 -2.47
N ALA A 129 0.34 -13.16 -3.63
CA ALA A 129 0.47 -11.75 -3.99
C ALA A 129 -0.90 -11.08 -4.09
N ARG A 130 -1.87 -11.76 -4.66
CA ARG A 130 -3.20 -11.18 -4.78
C ARG A 130 -3.90 -11.04 -3.46
N LYS A 131 -3.59 -11.92 -2.51
CA LYS A 131 -4.20 -11.83 -1.21
C LYS A 131 -3.86 -10.53 -0.51
N LEU A 132 -2.75 -9.94 -0.84
CA LEU A 132 -2.32 -8.70 -0.22
C LEU A 132 -3.38 -7.62 -0.39
N ASP A 133 -4.00 -7.54 -1.58
CA ASP A 133 -5.00 -6.52 -1.82
C ASP A 133 -6.28 -6.73 -1.03
N GLU A 134 -6.54 -7.94 -0.63
CA GLU A 134 -7.71 -8.22 0.18
C GLU A 134 -7.44 -7.90 1.64
N ILE A 135 -6.24 -8.13 2.07
CA ILE A 135 -5.88 -7.95 3.46
C ILE A 135 -5.55 -6.49 3.79
N PHE A 136 -4.95 -5.81 2.83
CA PHE A 136 -4.60 -4.39 2.98
C PHE A 136 -5.18 -3.62 1.79
N PRO A 137 -6.47 -3.40 1.75
CA PRO A 137 -7.11 -2.75 0.61
C PRO A 137 -6.75 -1.28 0.44
#